data_9fcaef786cfb94400593850ce2227280
#
_entry.id   9fcaef786cfb94400593850ce2227280
#
_cell.length_a   1.000
_cell.length_b   1.000
_cell.length_c   1.000
_cell.angle_alpha   90.00
_cell.angle_beta   90.00
_cell.angle_gamma   90.00
#
_symmetry.space_group_name_H-M   'P 1'
#
loop_
_entity.id
_entity.type
_entity.pdbx_description
1 polymer ?
#
loop_
_entity_poly.entity_id
_entity_poly.type
_entity_poly.pdbx_seq_one_letter_code
_entity_poly.pdbx_strand_id
1 'polypeptide(L)'
;ILDKHIAEYRVTGQTVVFGSTKDKETGELLQRTWVNVKLPIADRNLEKKFNKISFSAAIAPHVESGNTGALKLDACLMRYTDWSDDERIEYLFDFYSLVLPNDRDTKLKKMQRVVKANNQKTKNAGYVSYADYIGVEPSQMKKWLGWIGNTPDKDQYKKTPSRRDFLANGIDLKGLMTEEIPPLKYAVQPILPEGLVCIAGRPKAMKSWLMYKLCFCVENGLNFLGHTVEQGNALYLALEDSKRRLKDRAYKMGHDKELNFPTTDVEAPYLGMGLEEDLQKWIDGVPKPKLIVIDTLARVKAAVGFKKGTAYDIDNELLRKVQHLAITNGVCICFVTHLSKATQDYNFDKITGSVGLQGMTDAMWLVDRGDVSPNASITGRGRDILDFEYAVKWNDNTMTYDYVGNKVQIEINENRKMILDAMKELKRTGKKEVRPNDIQKFYSETANSKKGKNISRTMQRMADDFEINRTPKYGYYTLIDMNELNHDNY
;
A
#
# COMPACT_ATOMS: atom_id res chain seq x y z
N ILE A 1 -47.39 -26.61 7.90
CA ILE A 1 -46.70 -27.00 9.16
C ILE A 1 -46.43 -25.77 10.03
N LEU A 2 -46.15 -24.60 9.45
CA LEU A 2 -45.90 -23.34 10.20
C LEU A 2 -47.18 -22.75 10.88
N ASP A 3 -48.35 -23.17 10.48
CA ASP A 3 -49.63 -22.65 11.02
C ASP A 3 -50.06 -23.25 12.36
N LYS A 4 -49.43 -24.28 12.87
CA LYS A 4 -49.94 -25.04 14.04
C LYS A 4 -48.96 -25.20 15.22
N HIS A 5 -47.69 -24.88 15.11
CA HIS A 5 -46.73 -25.08 16.21
C HIS A 5 -45.90 -23.84 16.47
N ILE A 6 -46.07 -23.31 17.65
CA ILE A 6 -45.27 -22.17 18.16
C ILE A 6 -44.37 -22.71 19.26
N ALA A 7 -43.07 -22.50 19.10
CA ALA A 7 -42.10 -22.84 20.11
C ALA A 7 -41.51 -21.56 20.68
N GLU A 8 -41.41 -21.48 22.00
CA GLU A 8 -40.66 -20.43 22.69
C GLU A 8 -39.49 -21.05 23.43
N TYR A 9 -38.31 -20.44 23.26
CA TYR A 9 -37.11 -20.82 23.96
C TYR A 9 -36.55 -19.61 24.72
N ARG A 10 -36.34 -19.75 26.01
CA ARG A 10 -35.76 -18.71 26.87
C ARG A 10 -34.39 -19.11 27.36
N VAL A 11 -33.37 -18.36 26.97
CA VAL A 11 -32.05 -18.42 27.56
C VAL A 11 -31.71 -17.02 28.04
N THR A 12 -31.30 -16.88 29.29
CA THR A 12 -30.82 -15.61 29.89
C THR A 12 -31.76 -14.41 29.69
N GLY A 13 -33.07 -14.61 29.90
CA GLY A 13 -34.06 -13.50 29.89
C GLY A 13 -34.55 -13.05 28.51
N GLN A 14 -34.09 -13.65 27.42
CA GLN A 14 -34.63 -13.36 26.10
C GLN A 14 -35.68 -14.38 25.69
N THR A 15 -36.77 -13.88 25.13
CA THR A 15 -37.88 -14.70 24.62
C THR A 15 -37.87 -14.62 23.11
N VAL A 16 -37.77 -15.75 22.41
CA VAL A 16 -37.92 -15.84 20.97
C VAL A 16 -39.30 -16.46 20.69
N VAL A 17 -40.18 -15.69 20.07
CA VAL A 17 -41.54 -16.11 19.77
C VAL A 17 -41.67 -16.36 18.27
N PHE A 18 -42.05 -17.56 17.90
CA PHE A 18 -42.28 -17.94 16.51
C PHE A 18 -43.76 -17.86 16.13
N GLY A 19 -44.04 -17.10 15.09
CA GLY A 19 -45.32 -17.04 14.42
C GLY A 19 -46.44 -16.30 15.20
N SER A 20 -47.33 -15.66 14.51
CA SER A 20 -48.65 -15.27 14.96
C SER A 20 -49.67 -15.99 14.09
N THR A 21 -50.56 -16.77 14.69
CA THR A 21 -51.70 -17.31 13.97
C THR A 21 -52.89 -16.38 14.17
N LYS A 22 -53.51 -15.97 13.06
CA LYS A 22 -54.83 -15.35 13.09
C LYS A 22 -55.84 -16.45 12.99
N ASP A 23 -56.90 -16.36 13.78
CA ASP A 23 -58.08 -17.19 13.57
C ASP A 23 -58.59 -16.98 12.15
N LYS A 24 -58.85 -18.06 11.42
CA LYS A 24 -59.23 -17.98 10.01
C LYS A 24 -60.69 -17.49 9.81
N GLU A 25 -61.50 -17.59 10.82
CA GLU A 25 -62.89 -17.20 10.76
C GLU A 25 -63.14 -15.78 11.30
N THR A 26 -62.42 -15.40 12.36
CA THR A 26 -62.65 -14.10 13.03
C THR A 26 -61.57 -13.06 12.71
N GLY A 27 -60.42 -13.45 12.19
CA GLY A 27 -59.29 -12.55 11.92
C GLY A 27 -58.55 -12.07 13.16
N GLU A 28 -58.94 -12.49 14.36
CA GLU A 28 -58.35 -12.11 15.62
C GLU A 28 -57.07 -12.88 15.90
N LEU A 29 -56.10 -12.23 16.59
CA LEU A 29 -54.90 -12.87 17.07
C LEU A 29 -55.23 -13.83 18.22
N LEU A 30 -55.07 -15.14 18.01
CA LEU A 30 -55.28 -16.12 19.05
C LEU A 30 -54.35 -15.87 20.23
N GLN A 31 -54.97 -15.67 21.42
CA GLN A 31 -54.26 -15.53 22.68
C GLN A 31 -53.59 -16.85 23.05
N ARG A 32 -52.31 -16.81 23.35
CA ARG A 32 -51.48 -18.00 23.57
C ARG A 32 -51.46 -18.39 25.03
N THR A 33 -51.67 -19.66 25.29
CA THR A 33 -51.47 -20.26 26.62
C THR A 33 -50.04 -20.81 26.71
N TRP A 34 -49.30 -20.30 27.65
CA TRP A 34 -47.92 -20.74 27.87
C TRP A 34 -47.88 -22.02 28.67
N VAL A 35 -47.21 -23.06 28.14
CA VAL A 35 -46.89 -24.27 28.90
C VAL A 35 -45.44 -24.24 29.27
N ASN A 36 -45.13 -24.18 30.55
CA ASN A 36 -43.76 -24.30 31.08
C ASN A 36 -43.30 -25.75 30.91
N VAL A 37 -42.59 -26.04 29.84
CA VAL A 37 -41.92 -27.31 29.67
C VAL A 37 -40.50 -27.16 30.16
N LYS A 38 -40.13 -27.87 31.27
CA LYS A 38 -38.73 -28.07 31.65
C LYS A 38 -38.14 -29.06 30.65
N LEU A 39 -37.44 -28.52 29.63
CA LEU A 39 -36.66 -29.37 28.72
C LEU A 39 -35.43 -29.86 29.45
N PRO A 40 -35.08 -31.17 29.36
CA PRO A 40 -33.82 -31.68 29.88
C PRO A 40 -32.66 -31.06 29.10
N ILE A 41 -31.80 -30.40 29.81
CA ILE A 41 -30.61 -29.72 29.26
C ILE A 41 -29.55 -30.79 28.95
N ALA A 42 -29.67 -31.44 27.82
CA ALA A 42 -28.71 -32.47 27.43
C ALA A 42 -28.13 -32.32 26.02
N ASP A 43 -28.70 -31.47 25.17
CA ASP A 43 -28.21 -31.30 23.80
C ASP A 43 -27.52 -29.93 23.62
N ARG A 44 -26.18 -29.94 23.61
CA ARG A 44 -25.37 -28.72 23.32
C ARG A 44 -25.65 -28.13 21.94
N ASN A 45 -26.30 -28.87 21.06
CA ASN A 45 -26.69 -28.43 19.72
C ASN A 45 -28.11 -27.83 19.64
N LEU A 46 -28.87 -27.89 20.72
CA LEU A 46 -30.28 -27.43 20.72
C LEU A 46 -30.36 -25.92 20.44
N GLU A 47 -29.49 -25.13 21.08
CA GLU A 47 -29.41 -23.69 20.84
C GLU A 47 -29.07 -23.36 19.38
N LYS A 48 -28.10 -24.05 18.79
CA LYS A 48 -27.74 -23.86 17.37
C LYS A 48 -28.92 -24.23 16.46
N LYS A 49 -29.63 -25.30 16.74
CA LYS A 49 -30.80 -25.71 15.97
C LYS A 49 -31.92 -24.69 16.10
N PHE A 50 -32.19 -24.16 17.29
CA PHE A 50 -33.15 -23.12 17.53
C PHE A 50 -32.81 -21.81 16.80
N ASN A 51 -31.58 -21.41 16.84
CA ASN A 51 -31.10 -20.23 16.14
C ASN A 51 -31.26 -20.34 14.61
N LYS A 52 -31.00 -21.53 14.03
CA LYS A 52 -31.24 -21.80 12.61
C LYS A 52 -32.74 -21.70 12.27
N ILE A 53 -33.63 -22.26 13.12
CA ILE A 53 -35.07 -22.18 12.94
C ILE A 53 -35.55 -20.72 13.04
N SER A 54 -35.06 -19.97 14.02
CA SER A 54 -35.42 -18.56 14.22
C SER A 54 -35.05 -17.70 13.02
N PHE A 55 -33.82 -17.90 12.54
CA PHE A 55 -33.36 -17.21 11.33
C PHE A 55 -34.19 -17.56 10.12
N SER A 56 -34.48 -18.86 9.91
CA SER A 56 -35.33 -19.34 8.81
C SER A 56 -36.75 -18.75 8.88
N ALA A 57 -37.36 -18.72 10.05
CA ALA A 57 -38.69 -18.15 10.26
C ALA A 57 -38.72 -16.63 10.00
N ALA A 58 -37.65 -15.92 10.33
CA ALA A 58 -37.54 -14.48 10.11
C ALA A 58 -37.43 -14.13 8.62
N ILE A 59 -36.71 -14.91 7.83
CA ILE A 59 -36.52 -14.63 6.40
C ILE A 59 -37.59 -15.25 5.49
N ALA A 60 -38.25 -16.33 5.91
CA ALA A 60 -39.22 -17.07 5.10
C ALA A 60 -40.35 -16.22 4.50
N PRO A 61 -40.93 -15.24 5.21
CA PRO A 61 -42.00 -14.41 4.67
C PRO A 61 -41.56 -13.51 3.51
N HIS A 62 -40.27 -13.30 3.37
CA HIS A 62 -39.66 -12.35 2.42
C HIS A 62 -39.02 -13.04 1.22
N VAL A 63 -39.02 -14.37 1.15
CA VAL A 63 -38.34 -15.12 0.09
C VAL A 63 -39.26 -15.39 -1.09
N GLU A 64 -38.82 -14.90 -2.24
CA GLU A 64 -39.43 -15.20 -3.52
C GLU A 64 -38.74 -16.38 -4.23
N SER A 65 -39.48 -17.03 -5.18
CA SER A 65 -38.89 -18.11 -5.98
C SER A 65 -37.81 -17.61 -6.91
N GLY A 66 -36.65 -18.25 -6.92
CA GLY A 66 -35.59 -17.95 -7.89
C GLY A 66 -34.16 -18.31 -7.44
N ASN A 67 -33.27 -18.39 -8.43
CA ASN A 67 -31.82 -18.69 -8.17
C ASN A 67 -31.09 -17.56 -7.45
N THR A 68 -31.52 -16.32 -7.67
CA THR A 68 -30.87 -15.12 -7.12
C THR A 68 -30.98 -15.07 -5.61
N GLY A 69 -32.11 -15.41 -5.03
CA GLY A 69 -32.32 -15.45 -3.58
C GLY A 69 -31.39 -16.47 -2.91
N ALA A 70 -31.35 -17.69 -3.44
CA ALA A 70 -30.47 -18.74 -2.92
C ALA A 70 -28.99 -18.38 -3.01
N LEU A 71 -28.55 -17.78 -4.13
CA LEU A 71 -27.17 -17.31 -4.30
C LEU A 71 -26.79 -16.20 -3.30
N LYS A 72 -27.70 -15.27 -3.05
CA LYS A 72 -27.45 -14.19 -2.10
C LYS A 72 -27.51 -14.67 -0.65
N LEU A 73 -28.42 -15.59 -0.34
CA LEU A 73 -28.49 -16.20 1.00
C LEU A 73 -27.26 -17.02 1.30
N ASP A 74 -26.84 -17.91 0.40
CA ASP A 74 -25.60 -18.68 0.57
C ASP A 74 -24.37 -17.78 0.72
N ALA A 75 -24.27 -16.71 -0.04
CA ALA A 75 -23.20 -15.73 0.09
C ALA A 75 -23.16 -15.07 1.48
N CYS A 76 -24.33 -14.84 2.10
CA CYS A 76 -24.41 -14.39 3.48
C CYS A 76 -23.97 -15.48 4.46
N LEU A 77 -24.44 -16.70 4.31
CA LEU A 77 -24.08 -17.82 5.18
C LEU A 77 -22.56 -18.09 5.13
N MET A 78 -22.00 -18.13 3.92
CA MET A 78 -20.56 -18.32 3.72
C MET A 78 -19.70 -17.24 4.41
N ARG A 79 -20.23 -16.03 4.51
CA ARG A 79 -19.47 -14.88 5.03
C ARG A 79 -19.63 -14.67 6.54
N TYR A 80 -20.79 -15.01 7.07
CA TYR A 80 -21.16 -14.67 8.46
C TYR A 80 -21.36 -15.89 9.36
N THR A 81 -21.13 -17.09 8.84
CA THR A 81 -21.13 -18.33 9.62
C THR A 81 -19.84 -19.10 9.38
N ASP A 82 -19.51 -20.01 10.29
CA ASP A 82 -18.43 -20.98 10.17
C ASP A 82 -18.89 -22.31 9.53
N TRP A 83 -20.04 -22.30 8.85
CA TRP A 83 -20.62 -23.50 8.27
C TRP A 83 -19.82 -24.01 7.08
N SER A 84 -19.57 -25.30 7.06
CA SER A 84 -19.00 -25.99 5.91
C SER A 84 -19.90 -25.91 4.68
N ASP A 85 -19.36 -26.25 3.51
CA ASP A 85 -20.13 -26.31 2.27
C ASP A 85 -21.34 -27.27 2.41
N ASP A 86 -21.15 -28.42 3.05
CA ASP A 86 -22.20 -29.41 3.25
C ASP A 86 -23.29 -28.89 4.20
N GLU A 87 -22.92 -28.22 5.29
CA GLU A 87 -23.90 -27.59 6.20
C GLU A 87 -24.71 -26.48 5.52
N ARG A 88 -24.10 -25.69 4.63
CA ARG A 88 -24.77 -24.66 3.85
C ARG A 88 -25.72 -25.27 2.83
N ILE A 89 -25.28 -26.33 2.13
CA ILE A 89 -26.09 -27.07 1.17
C ILE A 89 -27.32 -27.65 1.87
N GLU A 90 -27.12 -28.35 3.01
CA GLU A 90 -28.21 -28.93 3.80
C GLU A 90 -29.19 -27.86 4.27
N TYR A 91 -28.69 -26.77 4.86
CA TYR A 91 -29.53 -25.67 5.32
C TYR A 91 -30.35 -25.05 4.19
N LEU A 92 -29.72 -24.72 3.08
CA LEU A 92 -30.41 -24.13 1.92
C LEU A 92 -31.45 -25.10 1.35
N PHE A 93 -31.11 -26.37 1.29
CA PHE A 93 -32.03 -27.41 0.80
C PHE A 93 -33.27 -27.53 1.69
N ASP A 94 -33.07 -27.62 3.01
CA ASP A 94 -34.15 -27.72 3.98
C ASP A 94 -35.02 -26.45 3.98
N PHE A 95 -34.40 -25.29 4.02
CA PHE A 95 -35.08 -24.00 4.00
C PHE A 95 -35.95 -23.83 2.75
N TYR A 96 -35.38 -24.01 1.55
CA TYR A 96 -36.12 -23.83 0.30
C TYR A 96 -37.14 -24.98 0.06
N SER A 97 -36.94 -26.15 0.65
CA SER A 97 -37.93 -27.25 0.61
C SER A 97 -39.16 -26.94 1.46
N LEU A 98 -38.98 -26.19 2.55
CA LEU A 98 -40.08 -25.73 3.40
C LEU A 98 -40.83 -24.53 2.77
N VAL A 99 -40.12 -23.58 2.21
CA VAL A 99 -40.70 -22.35 1.65
C VAL A 99 -41.33 -22.59 0.27
N LEU A 100 -40.78 -23.52 -0.51
CA LEU A 100 -41.22 -23.81 -1.89
C LEU A 100 -41.36 -25.33 -2.11
N PRO A 101 -42.46 -25.97 -1.73
CA PRO A 101 -42.54 -27.42 -1.56
C PRO A 101 -42.54 -28.30 -2.83
N ASN A 102 -42.47 -27.75 -4.02
CA ASN A 102 -42.50 -28.54 -5.25
C ASN A 102 -41.10 -28.89 -5.77
N ASP A 103 -40.75 -30.18 -5.86
CA ASP A 103 -39.58 -30.77 -6.51
C ASP A 103 -38.29 -30.86 -5.67
N ARG A 104 -38.22 -31.87 -4.80
CA ARG A 104 -37.13 -32.05 -3.80
C ARG A 104 -35.76 -32.37 -4.41
N ASP A 105 -35.67 -33.25 -5.38
CA ASP A 105 -34.40 -33.72 -5.94
C ASP A 105 -33.70 -32.68 -6.82
N THR A 106 -34.51 -31.92 -7.56
CA THR A 106 -34.03 -30.80 -8.34
C THR A 106 -33.44 -29.69 -7.44
N LYS A 107 -34.03 -29.50 -6.25
CA LYS A 107 -33.56 -28.47 -5.31
C LYS A 107 -32.18 -28.80 -4.70
N LEU A 108 -31.91 -30.04 -4.34
CA LEU A 108 -30.61 -30.42 -3.79
C LEU A 108 -29.48 -30.15 -4.80
N LYS A 109 -29.64 -30.64 -6.03
CA LYS A 109 -28.68 -30.35 -7.12
C LYS A 109 -28.51 -28.84 -7.38
N LYS A 110 -29.60 -28.07 -7.24
CA LYS A 110 -29.60 -26.63 -7.36
C LYS A 110 -28.78 -25.98 -6.23
N MET A 111 -28.96 -26.39 -4.97
CA MET A 111 -28.18 -25.86 -3.83
C MET A 111 -26.72 -26.20 -3.92
N GLN A 112 -26.36 -27.40 -4.36
CA GLN A 112 -24.97 -27.77 -4.63
C GLN A 112 -24.33 -26.84 -5.69
N ARG A 113 -25.06 -26.50 -6.76
CA ARG A 113 -24.59 -25.56 -7.78
C ARG A 113 -24.45 -24.14 -7.24
N VAL A 114 -25.36 -23.70 -6.37
CA VAL A 114 -25.33 -22.39 -5.72
C VAL A 114 -24.07 -22.24 -4.86
N VAL A 115 -23.81 -23.19 -3.96
CA VAL A 115 -22.64 -23.16 -3.08
C VAL A 115 -21.37 -23.24 -3.91
N LYS A 116 -21.28 -24.13 -4.88
CA LYS A 116 -20.15 -24.22 -5.80
C LYS A 116 -19.90 -22.92 -6.57
N ALA A 117 -20.96 -22.26 -7.04
CA ALA A 117 -20.86 -21.00 -7.77
C ALA A 117 -20.36 -19.85 -6.88
N ASN A 118 -20.78 -19.81 -5.61
CA ASN A 118 -20.29 -18.79 -4.67
C ASN A 118 -18.84 -19.03 -4.24
N ASN A 119 -18.45 -20.29 -4.04
CA ASN A 119 -17.05 -20.65 -3.75
C ASN A 119 -16.07 -20.24 -4.87
N GLN A 120 -16.57 -20.14 -6.11
CA GLN A 120 -15.77 -19.70 -7.27
C GLN A 120 -15.76 -18.18 -7.48
N LYS A 121 -16.56 -17.42 -6.73
CA LYS A 121 -16.63 -15.96 -6.85
C LYS A 121 -15.60 -15.28 -5.94
N THR A 122 -14.93 -14.29 -6.47
CA THR A 122 -13.98 -13.43 -5.72
C THR A 122 -14.67 -12.39 -4.82
N LYS A 123 -15.93 -12.05 -5.11
CA LYS A 123 -16.75 -11.16 -4.29
C LYS A 123 -18.13 -11.78 -4.16
N ASN A 124 -18.49 -12.15 -2.95
CA ASN A 124 -19.84 -12.62 -2.62
C ASN A 124 -20.67 -11.46 -2.08
N ALA A 125 -21.96 -11.50 -2.38
CA ALA A 125 -22.92 -10.54 -1.84
C ALA A 125 -22.91 -10.60 -0.31
N GLY A 126 -22.95 -9.44 0.34
CA GLY A 126 -23.09 -9.36 1.79
C GLY A 126 -24.55 -9.27 2.24
N TYR A 127 -24.74 -9.18 3.57
CA TYR A 127 -26.08 -9.11 4.16
C TYR A 127 -26.91 -7.91 3.67
N VAL A 128 -26.27 -6.79 3.34
CA VAL A 128 -26.96 -5.61 2.79
C VAL A 128 -27.63 -5.97 1.46
N SER A 129 -26.91 -6.63 0.55
CA SER A 129 -27.44 -7.03 -0.75
C SER A 129 -28.53 -8.10 -0.65
N TYR A 130 -28.51 -8.92 0.40
CA TYR A 130 -29.59 -9.87 0.64
C TYR A 130 -30.79 -9.20 1.32
N ALA A 131 -30.56 -8.29 2.26
CA ALA A 131 -31.59 -7.46 2.87
C ALA A 131 -32.38 -6.67 1.82
N ASP A 132 -31.68 -5.98 0.91
CA ASP A 132 -32.31 -5.27 -0.22
C ASP A 132 -33.13 -6.21 -1.11
N TYR A 133 -32.65 -7.44 -1.35
CA TYR A 133 -33.34 -8.41 -2.19
C TYR A 133 -34.63 -8.90 -1.57
N ILE A 134 -34.63 -9.11 -0.24
CA ILE A 134 -35.84 -9.58 0.48
C ILE A 134 -36.70 -8.44 1.04
N GLY A 135 -36.35 -7.19 0.76
CA GLY A 135 -37.13 -6.00 1.14
C GLY A 135 -37.13 -5.71 2.64
N VAL A 136 -36.04 -6.00 3.35
CA VAL A 136 -35.89 -5.71 4.78
C VAL A 136 -34.75 -4.74 5.05
N GLU A 137 -34.82 -4.02 6.15
CA GLU A 137 -33.77 -3.13 6.57
C GLU A 137 -32.45 -3.89 6.86
N PRO A 138 -31.29 -3.41 6.40
CA PRO A 138 -30.01 -4.05 6.67
C PRO A 138 -29.71 -4.27 8.15
N SER A 139 -30.15 -3.37 9.02
CA SER A 139 -30.05 -3.49 10.48
C SER A 139 -30.79 -4.70 11.02
N GLN A 140 -31.94 -4.99 10.46
CA GLN A 140 -32.77 -6.16 10.82
C GLN A 140 -32.09 -7.46 10.36
N MET A 141 -31.61 -7.49 9.12
CA MET A 141 -30.88 -8.65 8.59
C MET A 141 -29.60 -8.94 9.41
N LYS A 142 -28.88 -7.88 9.81
CA LYS A 142 -27.71 -8.00 10.70
C LYS A 142 -28.09 -8.65 12.03
N LYS A 143 -29.20 -8.25 12.65
CA LYS A 143 -29.71 -8.83 13.89
C LYS A 143 -29.99 -10.32 13.73
N TRP A 144 -30.65 -10.70 12.63
CA TRP A 144 -30.98 -12.10 12.34
C TRP A 144 -29.76 -12.98 12.11
N LEU A 145 -28.77 -12.47 11.38
CA LEU A 145 -27.49 -13.18 11.19
C LEU A 145 -26.74 -13.44 12.50
N GLY A 146 -26.85 -12.51 13.45
CA GLY A 146 -26.29 -12.71 14.79
C GLY A 146 -26.87 -13.89 15.57
N TRP A 147 -28.02 -14.44 15.16
CA TRP A 147 -28.57 -15.63 15.76
C TRP A 147 -27.87 -16.93 15.32
N ILE A 148 -27.33 -16.97 14.10
CA ILE A 148 -26.76 -18.17 13.48
C ILE A 148 -25.25 -18.13 13.28
N GLY A 149 -24.61 -16.98 13.49
CA GLY A 149 -23.19 -16.79 13.24
C GLY A 149 -22.65 -15.52 13.90
N ASN A 150 -21.53 -15.06 13.40
CA ASN A 150 -20.94 -13.82 13.86
C ASN A 150 -21.75 -12.61 13.39
N THR A 151 -22.07 -11.72 14.30
CA THR A 151 -22.64 -10.41 13.92
C THR A 151 -21.64 -9.70 13.02
N PRO A 152 -22.06 -9.27 11.83
CA PRO A 152 -21.17 -8.50 10.96
C PRO A 152 -20.69 -7.26 11.70
N ASP A 153 -19.37 -7.15 11.86
CA ASP A 153 -18.76 -5.95 12.47
C ASP A 153 -19.05 -4.73 11.61
N LYS A 154 -19.30 -3.59 12.25
CA LYS A 154 -19.62 -2.33 11.58
C LYS A 154 -18.54 -1.92 10.57
N ASP A 155 -17.30 -2.38 10.76
CA ASP A 155 -16.15 -1.92 10.01
C ASP A 155 -15.79 -2.80 8.78
N GLN A 156 -16.37 -4.00 8.65
CA GLN A 156 -16.10 -4.85 7.48
C GLN A 156 -16.84 -4.42 6.19
N TYR A 157 -17.83 -3.56 6.30
CA TYR A 157 -18.50 -2.96 5.16
C TYR A 157 -18.16 -1.47 5.09
N LYS A 158 -17.09 -1.13 4.37
CA LYS A 158 -17.10 0.17 3.71
C LYS A 158 -18.37 0.18 2.85
N LYS A 159 -19.34 1.02 3.24
CA LYS A 159 -20.44 1.41 2.35
C LYS A 159 -19.86 1.54 0.95
N THR A 160 -20.45 0.89 -0.06
CA THR A 160 -20.33 1.42 -1.42
C THR A 160 -20.50 2.91 -1.23
N PRO A 161 -19.51 3.75 -1.64
CA PRO A 161 -19.59 5.15 -1.31
C PRO A 161 -20.97 5.60 -1.78
N SER A 162 -21.82 5.98 -0.82
CA SER A 162 -23.11 6.58 -1.11
C SER A 162 -22.81 7.66 -2.13
N ARG A 163 -23.58 7.72 -3.19
CA ARG A 163 -23.40 8.73 -4.24
C ARG A 163 -23.14 10.04 -3.53
N ARG A 164 -21.87 10.49 -3.54
CA ARG A 164 -21.45 11.64 -2.75
C ARG A 164 -22.14 12.85 -3.37
N ASP A 165 -22.99 13.48 -2.60
CA ASP A 165 -23.51 14.77 -2.99
C ASP A 165 -22.39 15.80 -2.87
N PHE A 166 -21.83 16.20 -4.00
CA PHE A 166 -20.72 17.17 -4.02
C PHE A 166 -21.16 18.57 -3.58
N LEU A 167 -22.47 18.90 -3.66
CA LEU A 167 -22.98 20.18 -3.14
C LEU A 167 -23.04 20.18 -1.62
N ALA A 168 -23.47 19.06 -1.03
CA ALA A 168 -23.56 18.93 0.44
C ALA A 168 -22.24 18.56 1.11
N ASN A 169 -21.34 17.83 0.41
CA ASN A 169 -20.12 17.26 0.99
C ASN A 169 -18.83 17.72 0.27
N GLY A 170 -18.92 18.69 -0.61
CA GLY A 170 -17.75 19.32 -1.25
C GLY A 170 -16.96 20.14 -0.22
N ILE A 171 -15.64 20.20 -0.39
CA ILE A 171 -14.77 21.05 0.43
C ILE A 171 -14.73 22.44 -0.23
N ASP A 172 -15.10 23.46 0.53
CA ASP A 172 -14.86 24.84 0.12
C ASP A 172 -13.40 25.19 0.34
N LEU A 173 -12.66 25.47 -0.75
CA LEU A 173 -11.24 25.84 -0.67
C LEU A 173 -11.00 27.09 0.19
N LYS A 174 -11.93 28.04 0.22
CA LYS A 174 -11.80 29.22 1.08
C LYS A 174 -11.88 28.86 2.56
N GLY A 175 -12.77 27.94 2.93
CA GLY A 175 -12.85 27.37 4.27
C GLY A 175 -11.59 26.57 4.61
N LEU A 176 -11.11 25.77 3.68
CA LEU A 176 -9.89 24.97 3.85
C LEU A 176 -8.63 25.83 4.12
N MET A 177 -8.53 27.03 3.53
CA MET A 177 -7.43 27.97 3.77
C MET A 177 -7.39 28.52 5.20
N THR A 178 -8.49 28.39 5.94
CA THR A 178 -8.60 28.82 7.36
C THR A 178 -8.52 27.66 8.34
N GLU A 179 -8.50 26.43 7.85
CA GLU A 179 -8.41 25.22 8.66
C GLU A 179 -6.96 24.95 9.08
N GLU A 180 -6.73 24.69 10.35
CA GLU A 180 -5.42 24.26 10.85
C GLU A 180 -5.20 22.78 10.48
N ILE A 181 -4.55 22.54 9.37
CA ILE A 181 -4.16 21.21 8.92
C ILE A 181 -2.74 20.91 9.43
N PRO A 182 -2.50 19.78 10.11
CA PRO A 182 -1.15 19.40 10.53
C PRO A 182 -0.18 19.36 9.35
N PRO A 183 1.06 19.83 9.50
CA PRO A 183 2.05 19.77 8.45
C PRO A 183 2.38 18.33 8.08
N LEU A 184 2.79 18.12 6.83
CA LEU A 184 3.24 16.83 6.33
C LEU A 184 4.40 16.30 7.17
N LYS A 185 4.30 15.04 7.58
CA LYS A 185 5.35 14.37 8.36
C LYS A 185 6.35 13.68 7.44
N TYR A 186 7.59 13.60 7.89
CA TYR A 186 8.67 12.94 7.17
C TYR A 186 9.36 11.91 8.06
N ALA A 187 9.71 10.76 7.50
CA ALA A 187 10.68 9.86 8.11
C ALA A 187 12.11 10.39 7.88
N VAL A 188 12.37 10.99 6.70
CA VAL A 188 13.61 11.69 6.38
C VAL A 188 13.27 12.97 5.62
N GLN A 189 13.43 14.12 6.24
CA GLN A 189 13.11 15.41 5.61
C GLN A 189 14.22 15.84 4.65
N PRO A 190 13.91 16.32 3.43
CA PRO A 190 12.59 16.46 2.78
C PRO A 190 12.31 15.34 1.76
N ILE A 191 12.96 14.18 1.86
CA ILE A 191 13.02 13.18 0.80
C ILE A 191 12.13 11.94 1.01
N LEU A 192 11.67 11.69 2.25
CA LEU A 192 10.85 10.54 2.57
C LEU A 192 9.64 10.93 3.41
N PRO A 193 8.51 11.29 2.76
CA PRO A 193 7.30 11.74 3.44
C PRO A 193 6.50 10.55 4.03
N GLU A 194 5.49 10.86 4.85
CA GLU A 194 4.42 9.92 5.20
C GLU A 194 3.67 9.46 3.94
N GLY A 195 2.98 8.33 4.04
CA GLY A 195 2.30 7.73 2.89
C GLY A 195 3.00 6.49 2.37
N LEU A 196 2.66 6.10 1.15
CA LEU A 196 3.17 4.89 0.53
C LEU A 196 4.33 5.21 -0.40
N VAL A 197 5.50 4.61 -0.15
CA VAL A 197 6.72 4.85 -0.94
C VAL A 197 7.20 3.56 -1.60
N CYS A 198 7.60 3.66 -2.86
CA CYS A 198 8.18 2.55 -3.60
C CYS A 198 9.71 2.72 -3.72
N ILE A 199 10.46 1.73 -3.27
CA ILE A 199 11.93 1.68 -3.40
C ILE A 199 12.29 0.63 -4.45
N ALA A 200 12.67 1.07 -5.63
CA ALA A 200 12.95 0.20 -6.75
C ALA A 200 14.45 0.15 -7.10
N GLY A 201 14.90 -0.93 -7.70
CA GLY A 201 16.26 -1.07 -8.20
C GLY A 201 16.56 -2.49 -8.66
N ARG A 202 17.65 -2.67 -9.43
CA ARG A 202 18.09 -3.98 -9.90
C ARG A 202 18.36 -4.93 -8.73
N PRO A 203 18.27 -6.26 -8.93
CA PRO A 203 18.85 -7.22 -8.00
C PRO A 203 20.29 -6.87 -7.66
N LYS A 204 20.72 -7.07 -6.41
CA LYS A 204 22.07 -6.76 -5.91
C LYS A 204 22.46 -5.27 -5.90
N ALA A 205 21.52 -4.33 -6.12
CA ALA A 205 21.74 -2.90 -5.92
C ALA A 205 21.74 -2.49 -4.42
N MET A 206 21.97 -3.41 -3.52
CA MET A 206 22.10 -3.20 -2.06
C MET A 206 20.90 -2.50 -1.39
N LYS A 207 19.71 -2.61 -1.97
CA LYS A 207 18.48 -1.99 -1.43
C LYS A 207 18.18 -2.41 0.01
N SER A 208 18.25 -3.71 0.31
CA SER A 208 17.98 -4.24 1.65
C SER A 208 18.95 -3.69 2.71
N TRP A 209 20.22 -3.48 2.36
CA TRP A 209 21.20 -2.84 3.23
C TRP A 209 20.86 -1.37 3.48
N LEU A 210 20.51 -0.66 2.41
CA LEU A 210 20.07 0.75 2.47
C LEU A 210 18.83 0.91 3.35
N MET A 211 17.83 0.05 3.19
CA MET A 211 16.59 0.12 3.96
C MET A 211 16.77 -0.27 5.43
N TYR A 212 17.61 -1.26 5.72
CA TYR A 212 17.95 -1.59 7.09
C TYR A 212 18.68 -0.43 7.78
N LYS A 213 19.63 0.22 7.08
CA LYS A 213 20.30 1.44 7.58
C LYS A 213 19.31 2.58 7.81
N LEU A 214 18.36 2.77 6.91
CA LEU A 214 17.30 3.78 7.06
C LEU A 214 16.50 3.55 8.35
N CYS A 215 16.00 2.32 8.57
CA CYS A 215 15.27 1.96 9.79
C CYS A 215 16.11 2.22 11.05
N PHE A 216 17.39 1.86 11.01
CA PHE A 216 18.31 2.10 12.12
C PHE A 216 18.53 3.60 12.38
N CYS A 217 18.64 4.41 11.32
CA CYS A 217 18.75 5.86 11.46
C CYS A 217 17.48 6.48 12.07
N VAL A 218 16.29 5.99 11.69
CA VAL A 218 15.01 6.46 12.26
C VAL A 218 14.91 6.11 13.74
N GLU A 219 15.26 4.90 14.16
CA GLU A 219 15.24 4.51 15.58
C GLU A 219 16.16 5.36 16.46
N ASN A 220 17.24 5.87 15.90
CA ASN A 220 18.27 6.58 16.67
C ASN A 220 18.36 8.09 16.36
N GLY A 221 17.54 8.63 15.46
CA GLY A 221 17.61 10.03 15.04
C GLY A 221 18.92 10.39 14.34
N LEU A 222 19.55 9.43 13.64
CA LEU A 222 20.83 9.63 12.94
C LEU A 222 20.59 10.11 11.51
N ASN A 223 21.47 10.97 11.00
CA ASN A 223 21.39 11.44 9.62
C ASN A 223 21.39 10.28 8.61
N PHE A 224 20.56 10.42 7.58
CA PHE A 224 20.49 9.48 6.47
C PHE A 224 20.63 10.21 5.14
N LEU A 225 21.57 9.77 4.29
CA LEU A 225 21.90 10.40 3.00
C LEU A 225 22.10 11.93 3.08
N GLY A 226 22.76 12.40 4.14
CA GLY A 226 23.01 13.82 4.36
C GLY A 226 21.84 14.63 4.93
N HIS A 227 20.72 13.99 5.21
CA HIS A 227 19.51 14.63 5.73
C HIS A 227 19.23 14.28 7.17
N THR A 228 18.56 15.20 7.87
CA THR A 228 18.12 15.00 9.26
C THR A 228 16.95 14.02 9.31
N VAL A 229 16.94 13.17 10.33
CA VAL A 229 15.91 12.18 10.59
C VAL A 229 15.25 12.50 11.92
N GLU A 230 13.94 12.54 11.95
CA GLU A 230 13.21 12.63 13.21
C GLU A 230 13.16 11.25 13.87
N GLN A 231 13.66 11.15 15.10
CA GLN A 231 13.67 9.90 15.85
C GLN A 231 12.26 9.36 16.09
N GLY A 232 12.08 8.07 15.83
CA GLY A 232 10.83 7.34 16.06
C GLY A 232 11.01 5.85 15.85
N ASN A 233 9.93 5.09 16.00
CA ASN A 233 9.98 3.64 15.85
C ASN A 233 9.93 3.23 14.37
N ALA A 234 10.71 2.21 14.03
CA ALA A 234 10.76 1.62 12.70
C ALA A 234 10.47 0.11 12.74
N LEU A 235 9.70 -0.38 11.76
CA LEU A 235 9.47 -1.79 11.49
C LEU A 235 10.16 -2.19 10.18
N TYR A 236 10.97 -3.25 10.23
CA TYR A 236 11.62 -3.81 9.04
C TYR A 236 11.18 -5.26 8.82
N LEU A 237 10.30 -5.48 7.85
CA LEU A 237 9.88 -6.81 7.43
C LEU A 237 10.84 -7.35 6.37
N ALA A 238 11.79 -8.17 6.79
CA ALA A 238 12.89 -8.70 5.97
C ALA A 238 12.51 -10.07 5.38
N LEU A 239 11.52 -10.12 4.50
CA LEU A 239 10.85 -11.35 4.05
C LEU A 239 11.67 -12.21 3.07
N GLU A 240 12.83 -11.72 2.63
CA GLU A 240 13.81 -12.50 1.83
C GLU A 240 15.04 -12.89 2.64
N ASP A 241 15.12 -12.46 3.89
CA ASP A 241 16.26 -12.72 4.75
C ASP A 241 15.95 -13.79 5.81
N SER A 242 16.99 -14.41 6.34
CA SER A 242 16.92 -15.25 7.53
C SER A 242 17.36 -14.46 8.78
N LYS A 243 16.90 -14.86 9.95
CA LYS A 243 17.34 -14.27 11.25
C LYS A 243 18.86 -14.23 11.38
N ARG A 244 19.56 -15.28 10.92
CA ARG A 244 21.02 -15.33 10.90
C ARG A 244 21.61 -14.22 10.01
N ARG A 245 21.05 -14.00 8.83
CA ARG A 245 21.55 -12.98 7.88
C ARG A 245 21.30 -11.56 8.40
N LEU A 246 20.16 -11.31 9.06
CA LEU A 246 19.89 -10.03 9.72
C LEU A 246 20.89 -9.74 10.84
N LYS A 247 21.18 -10.74 11.69
CA LYS A 247 22.18 -10.62 12.74
C LYS A 247 23.57 -10.30 12.17
N ASP A 248 24.00 -11.03 11.13
CA ASP A 248 25.28 -10.80 10.45
C ASP A 248 25.33 -9.39 9.84
N ARG A 249 24.24 -8.92 9.27
CA ARG A 249 24.12 -7.56 8.72
C ARG A 249 24.30 -6.49 9.79
N ALA A 250 23.63 -6.62 10.94
CA ALA A 250 23.79 -5.70 12.06
C ALA A 250 25.26 -5.61 12.53
N TYR A 251 25.93 -6.76 12.69
CA TYR A 251 27.34 -6.80 13.07
C TYR A 251 28.26 -6.12 12.03
N LYS A 252 28.07 -6.41 10.74
CA LYS A 252 28.87 -5.82 9.66
C LYS A 252 28.69 -4.31 9.54
N MET A 253 27.52 -3.79 9.91
CA MET A 253 27.24 -2.35 9.94
C MET A 253 27.83 -1.66 11.19
N GLY A 254 28.49 -2.40 12.08
CA GLY A 254 29.11 -1.85 13.29
C GLY A 254 28.09 -1.31 14.29
N HIS A 255 26.89 -1.85 14.30
CA HIS A 255 25.86 -1.38 15.23
C HIS A 255 26.22 -1.75 16.67
N ASP A 256 26.31 -0.73 17.52
CA ASP A 256 26.58 -0.88 18.95
C ASP A 256 25.34 -1.42 19.65
N LYS A 257 25.55 -2.23 20.69
CA LYS A 257 24.46 -2.79 21.52
C LYS A 257 23.73 -1.72 22.35
N GLU A 258 24.33 -0.57 22.53
CA GLU A 258 23.72 0.56 23.26
C GLU A 258 22.72 1.36 22.41
N LEU A 259 22.71 1.14 21.10
CA LEU A 259 21.79 1.80 20.17
C LEU A 259 20.47 1.02 20.04
N ASN A 260 19.40 1.75 19.70
CA ASN A 260 18.10 1.13 19.43
C ASN A 260 18.12 0.40 18.09
N PHE A 261 17.45 -0.73 18.05
CA PHE A 261 17.29 -1.51 16.82
C PHE A 261 15.84 -1.45 16.37
N PRO A 262 15.57 -1.39 15.05
CA PRO A 262 14.23 -1.46 14.52
C PRO A 262 13.59 -2.81 14.88
N THR A 263 12.27 -2.81 15.12
CA THR A 263 11.50 -4.06 15.18
C THR A 263 11.66 -4.79 13.84
N THR A 264 12.02 -6.08 13.87
CA THR A 264 12.25 -6.85 12.65
C THR A 264 11.51 -8.17 12.66
N ASP A 265 10.94 -8.56 11.51
CA ASP A 265 10.43 -9.90 11.29
C ASP A 265 10.83 -10.43 9.90
N VAL A 266 10.87 -11.75 9.75
CA VAL A 266 11.19 -12.45 8.50
C VAL A 266 9.96 -13.12 7.89
N GLU A 267 8.82 -13.00 8.54
CA GLU A 267 7.52 -13.52 8.12
C GLU A 267 6.47 -12.42 8.23
N ALA A 268 5.50 -12.42 7.33
CA ALA A 268 4.35 -11.55 7.37
C ALA A 268 3.17 -12.18 6.62
N PRO A 269 1.93 -11.87 6.99
CA PRO A 269 0.75 -12.22 6.21
C PRO A 269 0.78 -11.58 4.81
N TYR A 270 -0.07 -12.08 3.91
CA TYR A 270 -0.25 -11.47 2.61
C TYR A 270 -1.13 -10.22 2.69
N LEU A 271 -0.95 -9.31 1.72
CA LEU A 271 -1.82 -8.17 1.48
C LEU A 271 -3.28 -8.63 1.31
N GLY A 272 -4.18 -8.02 2.07
CA GLY A 272 -5.60 -8.39 2.10
C GLY A 272 -5.91 -9.69 2.84
N MET A 273 -4.94 -10.26 3.55
CA MET A 273 -5.06 -11.48 4.34
C MET A 273 -4.43 -11.33 5.74
N GLY A 274 -4.53 -10.15 6.34
CA GLY A 274 -4.08 -9.87 7.70
C GLY A 274 -2.87 -8.95 7.83
N LEU A 275 -2.15 -8.64 6.73
CA LEU A 275 -0.99 -7.76 6.81
C LEU A 275 -1.38 -6.36 7.32
N GLU A 276 -2.45 -5.78 6.77
CA GLU A 276 -2.91 -4.45 7.12
C GLU A 276 -3.29 -4.35 8.60
N GLU A 277 -3.94 -5.39 9.13
CA GLU A 277 -4.32 -5.49 10.53
C GLU A 277 -3.10 -5.61 11.45
N ASP A 278 -2.09 -6.38 11.06
CA ASP A 278 -0.86 -6.54 11.84
C ASP A 278 0.01 -5.26 11.80
N LEU A 279 0.05 -4.56 10.66
CA LEU A 279 0.69 -3.25 10.57
C LEU A 279 -0.01 -2.22 11.47
N GLN A 280 -1.35 -2.17 11.49
CA GLN A 280 -2.11 -1.28 12.38
C GLN A 280 -1.83 -1.60 13.86
N LYS A 281 -1.82 -2.88 14.25
CA LYS A 281 -1.48 -3.29 15.63
C LYS A 281 -0.08 -2.82 16.03
N TRP A 282 0.90 -2.93 15.12
CA TRP A 282 2.25 -2.44 15.41
C TRP A 282 2.25 -0.91 15.58
N ILE A 283 1.58 -0.18 14.68
CA ILE A 283 1.45 1.28 14.76
C ILE A 283 0.84 1.71 16.09
N ASP A 284 -0.24 1.04 16.52
CA ASP A 284 -0.94 1.35 17.78
C ASP A 284 -0.13 0.94 19.02
N GLY A 285 0.79 -0.02 18.86
CA GLY A 285 1.59 -0.60 19.94
C GLY A 285 2.90 0.11 20.26
N VAL A 286 3.36 1.05 19.42
CA VAL A 286 4.63 1.74 19.61
C VAL A 286 4.43 3.25 19.87
N PRO A 287 5.31 3.90 20.65
CA PRO A 287 5.09 5.30 21.06
C PRO A 287 5.12 6.32 19.92
N LYS A 288 6.01 6.11 18.94
CA LYS A 288 6.24 7.06 17.85
C LYS A 288 6.45 6.31 16.52
N PRO A 289 5.40 5.72 15.94
CA PRO A 289 5.53 5.03 14.66
C PRO A 289 5.91 6.01 13.56
N LYS A 290 7.02 5.76 12.86
CA LYS A 290 7.54 6.63 11.79
C LYS A 290 7.72 5.93 10.47
N LEU A 291 8.26 4.72 10.49
CA LEU A 291 8.68 4.03 9.28
C LEU A 291 8.34 2.55 9.34
N ILE A 292 7.77 2.05 8.26
CA ILE A 292 7.62 0.61 8.02
C ILE A 292 8.27 0.29 6.68
N VAL A 293 9.16 -0.69 6.65
CA VAL A 293 9.78 -1.18 5.41
C VAL A 293 9.39 -2.62 5.17
N ILE A 294 8.87 -2.92 3.99
CA ILE A 294 8.47 -4.27 3.54
C ILE A 294 9.40 -4.70 2.41
N ASP A 295 10.33 -5.59 2.70
CA ASP A 295 11.35 -6.07 1.78
C ASP A 295 11.19 -7.59 1.51
N THR A 296 10.46 -7.99 0.46
CA THR A 296 9.99 -7.21 -0.67
C THR A 296 8.47 -7.27 -0.87
N LEU A 297 7.94 -6.35 -1.69
CA LEU A 297 6.52 -6.36 -2.10
C LEU A 297 6.08 -7.72 -2.68
N ALA A 298 6.96 -8.38 -3.43
CA ALA A 298 6.66 -9.69 -4.04
C ALA A 298 6.33 -10.77 -3.00
N ARG A 299 6.87 -10.67 -1.79
CA ARG A 299 6.65 -11.65 -0.71
C ARG A 299 5.31 -11.51 -0.02
N VAL A 300 4.75 -10.32 0.00
CA VAL A 300 3.42 -10.04 0.59
C VAL A 300 2.29 -10.08 -0.43
N LYS A 301 2.60 -10.13 -1.72
CA LYS A 301 1.60 -10.40 -2.76
C LYS A 301 1.29 -11.88 -2.78
N ALA A 302 0.04 -12.26 -2.44
CA ALA A 302 -0.43 -13.62 -2.63
C ALA A 302 -0.29 -14.01 -4.12
N ALA A 303 0.06 -15.26 -4.39
CA ALA A 303 -0.07 -15.83 -5.73
C ALA A 303 -1.58 -15.87 -6.06
N VAL A 304 -2.06 -14.81 -6.71
CA VAL A 304 -3.50 -14.59 -6.91
C VAL A 304 -4.00 -15.46 -8.06
N GLY A 305 -4.21 -16.77 -7.76
CA GLY A 305 -4.94 -17.66 -8.66
C GLY A 305 -6.46 -17.43 -8.66
N PHE A 306 -7.01 -16.50 -7.86
CA PHE A 306 -8.44 -16.46 -7.55
C PHE A 306 -9.16 -15.13 -7.82
N LYS A 307 -8.48 -14.05 -8.20
CA LYS A 307 -9.18 -12.80 -8.51
C LYS A 307 -9.33 -12.59 -10.02
N LYS A 308 -10.58 -12.44 -10.48
CA LYS A 308 -10.87 -11.89 -11.83
C LYS A 308 -10.50 -10.41 -11.82
N GLY A 309 -9.51 -10.03 -12.60
CA GLY A 309 -9.03 -8.68 -12.76
C GLY A 309 -7.65 -8.67 -13.41
N THR A 310 -7.23 -7.52 -13.94
CA THR A 310 -5.86 -7.35 -14.40
C THR A 310 -4.92 -7.26 -13.19
N ALA A 311 -3.63 -7.54 -13.37
CA ALA A 311 -2.63 -7.32 -12.32
C ALA A 311 -2.67 -5.88 -11.79
N TYR A 312 -3.01 -4.93 -12.64
CA TYR A 312 -3.24 -3.53 -12.33
C TYR A 312 -4.37 -3.31 -11.30
N ASP A 313 -5.55 -3.91 -11.53
CA ASP A 313 -6.72 -3.74 -10.66
C ASP A 313 -6.46 -4.32 -9.26
N ILE A 314 -5.78 -5.46 -9.22
CA ILE A 314 -5.44 -6.15 -7.97
C ILE A 314 -4.42 -5.34 -7.16
N ASP A 315 -3.37 -4.86 -7.80
CA ASP A 315 -2.36 -4.01 -7.18
C ASP A 315 -3.00 -2.75 -6.61
N ASN A 316 -3.86 -2.08 -7.37
CA ASN A 316 -4.55 -0.88 -6.92
C ASN A 316 -5.47 -1.14 -5.72
N GLU A 317 -6.24 -2.23 -5.72
CA GLU A 317 -7.14 -2.54 -4.60
C GLU A 317 -6.37 -2.83 -3.31
N LEU A 318 -5.29 -3.58 -3.39
CA LEU A 318 -4.50 -3.98 -2.22
C LEU A 318 -3.65 -2.82 -1.67
N LEU A 319 -2.93 -2.13 -2.55
CA LEU A 319 -2.04 -1.04 -2.13
C LEU A 319 -2.79 0.19 -1.62
N ARG A 320 -4.01 0.43 -2.12
CA ARG A 320 -4.86 1.52 -1.63
C ARG A 320 -5.17 1.43 -0.14
N LYS A 321 -5.34 0.22 0.40
CA LYS A 321 -5.56 0.03 1.84
C LYS A 321 -4.33 0.41 2.64
N VAL A 322 -3.15 -0.01 2.18
CA VAL A 322 -1.88 0.30 2.85
C VAL A 322 -1.56 1.80 2.73
N GLN A 323 -1.81 2.43 1.58
CA GLN A 323 -1.67 3.88 1.43
C GLN A 323 -2.58 4.63 2.41
N HIS A 324 -3.85 4.22 2.51
CA HIS A 324 -4.79 4.83 3.45
C HIS A 324 -4.33 4.67 4.89
N LEU A 325 -3.83 3.48 5.26
CA LEU A 325 -3.26 3.22 6.59
C LEU A 325 -2.07 4.14 6.87
N ALA A 326 -1.15 4.28 5.91
CA ALA A 326 0.02 5.14 6.02
C ALA A 326 -0.37 6.61 6.27
N ILE A 327 -1.24 7.17 5.42
CA ILE A 327 -1.69 8.58 5.51
C ILE A 327 -2.48 8.83 6.79
N THR A 328 -3.41 7.94 7.15
CA THR A 328 -4.26 8.11 8.35
C THR A 328 -3.45 8.15 9.63
N ASN A 329 -2.34 7.41 9.69
CA ASN A 329 -1.48 7.33 10.89
C ASN A 329 -0.27 8.27 10.81
N GLY A 330 -0.04 8.96 9.70
CA GLY A 330 1.12 9.82 9.49
C GLY A 330 2.44 9.04 9.53
N VAL A 331 2.46 7.85 8.93
CA VAL A 331 3.60 6.91 8.90
C VAL A 331 4.07 6.73 7.46
N CYS A 332 5.37 6.64 7.24
CA CYS A 332 5.94 6.25 5.96
C CYS A 332 5.96 4.72 5.82
N ILE A 333 5.31 4.16 4.79
CA ILE A 333 5.38 2.73 4.47
C ILE A 333 6.11 2.54 3.15
N CYS A 334 7.30 1.93 3.20
CA CYS A 334 8.14 1.67 2.05
C CYS A 334 7.98 0.23 1.56
N PHE A 335 7.64 0.04 0.28
CA PHE A 335 7.77 -1.25 -0.39
C PHE A 335 9.05 -1.31 -1.22
N VAL A 336 9.86 -2.35 -0.98
CA VAL A 336 11.00 -2.66 -1.84
C VAL A 336 10.55 -3.54 -3.00
N THR A 337 10.99 -3.18 -4.22
CA THR A 337 10.67 -3.94 -5.43
C THR A 337 11.87 -4.04 -6.38
N HIS A 338 11.76 -4.90 -7.38
CA HIS A 338 12.77 -5.06 -8.43
C HIS A 338 12.35 -4.35 -9.72
N LEU A 339 13.33 -4.05 -10.57
CA LEU A 339 13.08 -3.54 -11.91
C LEU A 339 12.78 -4.70 -12.86
N SER A 340 11.89 -4.46 -13.83
CA SER A 340 11.65 -5.38 -14.94
C SER A 340 12.85 -5.43 -15.88
N LYS A 341 13.01 -6.56 -16.61
CA LYS A 341 14.06 -6.70 -17.62
C LYS A 341 13.73 -6.01 -18.95
N ALA A 342 12.57 -5.34 -19.04
CA ALA A 342 12.14 -4.68 -20.27
C ALA A 342 13.07 -3.51 -20.63
N THR A 343 13.39 -3.38 -21.91
CA THR A 343 14.11 -2.25 -22.50
C THR A 343 13.13 -1.09 -22.67
N GLN A 344 13.03 -0.24 -21.66
CA GLN A 344 12.29 1.02 -21.70
C GLN A 344 13.28 2.17 -21.57
N ASP A 345 13.05 3.25 -22.27
CA ASP A 345 13.95 4.42 -22.29
C ASP A 345 13.90 5.21 -20.97
N TYR A 346 12.78 5.13 -20.26
CA TYR A 346 12.58 5.83 -18.99
C TYR A 346 12.79 4.91 -17.78
N ASN A 347 13.69 5.29 -16.88
CA ASN A 347 14.11 4.41 -15.78
C ASN A 347 12.99 4.05 -14.80
N PHE A 348 12.04 4.96 -14.52
CA PHE A 348 10.91 4.68 -13.62
C PHE A 348 9.90 3.71 -14.25
N ASP A 349 9.78 3.67 -15.58
CA ASP A 349 8.89 2.74 -16.28
C ASP A 349 9.36 1.26 -16.18
N LYS A 350 10.62 1.06 -15.78
CA LYS A 350 11.19 -0.28 -15.51
C LYS A 350 10.78 -0.87 -14.17
N ILE A 351 10.07 -0.11 -13.32
CA ILE A 351 9.64 -0.63 -12.01
C ILE A 351 8.70 -1.80 -12.22
N THR A 352 9.07 -2.95 -11.66
CA THR A 352 8.28 -4.18 -11.78
C THR A 352 6.96 -4.02 -11.03
N GLY A 353 5.90 -4.01 -11.78
CA GLY A 353 4.55 -3.76 -11.32
C GLY A 353 3.82 -3.07 -12.44
N SER A 354 2.52 -3.05 -12.37
CA SER A 354 1.71 -2.30 -13.32
C SER A 354 1.94 -0.80 -13.15
N VAL A 355 1.56 0.00 -14.13
CA VAL A 355 1.40 1.46 -14.02
C VAL A 355 0.62 1.84 -12.75
N GLY A 356 -0.18 0.89 -12.20
CA GLY A 356 -0.88 1.00 -10.94
C GLY A 356 0.02 1.23 -9.73
N LEU A 357 1.19 0.58 -9.64
CA LEU A 357 2.11 0.80 -8.53
C LEU A 357 2.62 2.25 -8.50
N GLN A 358 2.96 2.80 -9.68
CA GLN A 358 3.42 4.18 -9.80
C GLN A 358 2.31 5.19 -9.44
N GLY A 359 1.06 4.92 -9.87
CA GLY A 359 -0.09 5.77 -9.60
C GLY A 359 -0.54 5.77 -8.13
N MET A 360 -0.25 4.71 -7.40
CA MET A 360 -0.68 4.53 -6.00
C MET A 360 0.36 4.99 -4.96
N THR A 361 1.61 5.21 -5.36
CA THR A 361 2.66 5.65 -4.43
C THR A 361 2.72 7.18 -4.35
N ASP A 362 2.98 7.68 -3.15
CA ASP A 362 3.14 9.11 -2.86
C ASP A 362 4.55 9.57 -3.23
N ALA A 363 5.55 8.68 -3.11
CA ALA A 363 6.90 8.90 -3.61
C ALA A 363 7.54 7.58 -4.11
N MET A 364 8.53 7.73 -4.97
CA MET A 364 9.30 6.61 -5.51
C MET A 364 10.78 6.93 -5.50
N TRP A 365 11.59 5.94 -5.09
CA TRP A 365 13.04 6.00 -5.21
C TRP A 365 13.54 4.92 -6.15
N LEU A 366 14.47 5.27 -7.01
CA LEU A 366 15.19 4.37 -7.88
C LEU A 366 16.65 4.30 -7.44
N VAL A 367 17.08 3.12 -7.00
CA VAL A 367 18.49 2.83 -6.66
C VAL A 367 19.13 2.20 -7.88
N ASP A 368 20.02 2.94 -8.53
CA ASP A 368 20.76 2.48 -9.72
C ASP A 368 22.24 2.34 -9.42
N ARG A 369 22.72 1.09 -9.48
CA ARG A 369 24.11 0.71 -9.29
C ARG A 369 24.60 -0.09 -10.48
N GLY A 370 25.73 0.29 -11.06
CA GLY A 370 26.41 -0.53 -12.09
C GLY A 370 26.90 -1.86 -11.51
N ASP A 371 27.04 -2.86 -12.36
CA ASP A 371 27.28 -4.25 -11.95
C ASP A 371 28.56 -4.43 -11.12
N VAL A 372 29.60 -3.63 -11.33
CA VAL A 372 30.90 -3.74 -10.64
C VAL A 372 31.31 -2.44 -9.94
N SER A 373 30.54 -1.36 -10.10
CA SER A 373 30.88 -0.05 -9.55
C SER A 373 30.49 0.10 -8.08
N PRO A 374 31.35 0.67 -7.21
CA PRO A 374 30.93 1.13 -5.90
C PRO A 374 30.00 2.35 -5.99
N ASN A 375 30.05 3.10 -7.11
CA ASN A 375 29.23 4.29 -7.30
C ASN A 375 27.82 3.90 -7.73
N ALA A 376 26.85 4.59 -7.14
CA ALA A 376 25.43 4.42 -7.44
C ALA A 376 24.75 5.79 -7.45
N SER A 377 23.52 5.81 -7.95
CA SER A 377 22.63 6.96 -7.79
C SER A 377 21.32 6.55 -7.13
N ILE A 378 20.76 7.47 -6.36
CA ILE A 378 19.41 7.36 -5.82
C ILE A 378 18.62 8.55 -6.38
N THR A 379 17.64 8.23 -7.22
CA THR A 379 16.73 9.22 -7.82
C THR A 379 15.40 9.12 -7.12
N GLY A 380 14.84 10.22 -6.63
CA GLY A 380 13.55 10.27 -5.97
C GLY A 380 12.60 11.22 -6.65
N ARG A 381 11.30 10.85 -6.67
CA ARG A 381 10.17 11.62 -7.19
C ARG A 381 8.95 11.37 -6.36
N GLY A 382 8.08 12.36 -6.24
CA GLY A 382 6.83 12.20 -5.49
C GLY A 382 5.91 13.39 -5.60
N ARG A 383 4.74 13.26 -4.97
CA ARG A 383 3.72 14.32 -4.93
C ARG A 383 4.12 15.44 -3.99
N ASP A 384 4.78 15.07 -2.88
CA ASP A 384 5.08 15.95 -1.76
C ASP A 384 6.58 16.14 -1.53
N ILE A 385 7.40 15.75 -2.52
CA ILE A 385 8.86 15.92 -2.50
C ILE A 385 9.31 16.55 -3.82
N LEU A 386 10.37 17.34 -3.76
CA LEU A 386 11.06 17.78 -4.96
C LEU A 386 11.84 16.62 -5.57
N ASP A 387 11.87 16.57 -6.90
CA ASP A 387 12.71 15.59 -7.60
C ASP A 387 14.18 15.76 -7.18
N PHE A 388 14.84 14.66 -6.85
CA PHE A 388 16.26 14.67 -6.51
C PHE A 388 17.01 13.52 -7.19
N GLU A 389 18.31 13.74 -7.39
CA GLU A 389 19.23 12.71 -7.85
C GLU A 389 20.52 12.80 -7.06
N TYR A 390 20.77 11.83 -6.20
CA TYR A 390 21.96 11.78 -5.34
C TYR A 390 22.99 10.81 -5.90
N ALA A 391 24.24 11.26 -5.93
CA ALA A 391 25.38 10.37 -6.06
C ALA A 391 25.69 9.75 -4.70
N VAL A 392 25.84 8.46 -4.66
CA VAL A 392 26.18 7.70 -3.47
C VAL A 392 27.29 6.70 -3.79
N LYS A 393 28.12 6.38 -2.80
CA LYS A 393 29.21 5.42 -2.96
C LYS A 393 29.07 4.32 -1.93
N TRP A 394 29.13 3.08 -2.39
CA TRP A 394 29.11 1.93 -1.49
C TRP A 394 30.39 1.91 -0.65
N ASN A 395 30.22 1.73 0.66
CA ASN A 395 31.31 1.67 1.64
C ASN A 395 31.32 0.27 2.27
N ASP A 396 32.35 -0.51 1.95
CA ASP A 396 32.51 -1.88 2.45
C ASP A 396 32.79 -1.93 3.97
N ASN A 397 33.27 -0.85 4.58
CA ASN A 397 33.53 -0.81 6.02
C ASN A 397 32.26 -0.61 6.84
N THR A 398 31.31 0.18 6.34
CA THR A 398 30.03 0.47 7.00
C THR A 398 28.88 -0.34 6.41
N MET A 399 29.15 -1.07 5.33
CA MET A 399 28.16 -1.87 4.59
C MET A 399 26.91 -1.08 4.22
N THR A 400 27.08 0.19 3.83
CA THR A 400 26.02 1.09 3.41
C THR A 400 26.50 2.05 2.33
N TYR A 401 25.60 2.88 1.84
CA TYR A 401 25.96 3.97 0.94
C TYR A 401 26.33 5.23 1.71
N ASP A 402 27.48 5.79 1.38
CA ASP A 402 27.87 7.14 1.77
C ASP A 402 27.27 8.14 0.78
N TYR A 403 26.73 9.22 1.29
CA TYR A 403 26.21 10.33 0.49
C TYR A 403 27.39 11.16 -0.05
N VAL A 404 27.47 11.31 -1.36
CA VAL A 404 28.54 12.07 -2.03
C VAL A 404 28.04 13.49 -2.37
N GLY A 405 26.77 13.64 -2.72
CA GLY A 405 26.17 14.93 -3.04
C GLY A 405 25.06 14.82 -4.09
N ASN A 406 24.56 15.98 -4.52
CA ASN A 406 23.62 16.04 -5.65
C ASN A 406 24.36 15.66 -6.95
N LYS A 407 23.90 14.64 -7.65
CA LYS A 407 24.56 14.11 -8.85
C LYS A 407 24.67 15.14 -9.97
N VAL A 408 23.63 15.92 -10.18
CA VAL A 408 23.63 16.98 -11.19
C VAL A 408 24.70 18.03 -10.89
N GLN A 409 24.81 18.42 -9.61
CA GLN A 409 25.82 19.39 -9.18
C GLN A 409 27.25 18.85 -9.31
N ILE A 410 27.44 17.57 -8.98
CA ILE A 410 28.74 16.89 -9.13
C ILE A 410 29.14 16.85 -10.61
N GLU A 411 28.25 16.44 -11.50
CA GLU A 411 28.50 16.40 -12.94
C GLU A 411 28.82 17.80 -13.50
N ILE A 412 28.11 18.84 -13.02
CA ILE A 412 28.41 20.22 -13.39
C ILE A 412 29.82 20.60 -12.94
N ASN A 413 30.16 20.31 -11.70
CA ASN A 413 31.47 20.65 -11.15
C ASN A 413 32.61 19.89 -11.84
N GLU A 414 32.41 18.61 -12.15
CA GLU A 414 33.39 17.80 -12.91
C GLU A 414 33.59 18.34 -14.32
N ASN A 415 32.52 18.68 -15.02
CA ASN A 415 32.59 19.28 -16.35
C ASN A 415 33.30 20.66 -16.32
N ARG A 416 32.96 21.49 -15.33
CA ARG A 416 33.66 22.80 -15.16
C ARG A 416 35.12 22.61 -14.89
N LYS A 417 35.51 21.70 -13.97
CA LYS A 417 36.89 21.38 -13.67
C LYS A 417 37.63 20.88 -14.92
N MET A 418 37.03 19.96 -15.67
CA MET A 418 37.58 19.45 -16.93
C MET A 418 37.86 20.59 -17.93
N ILE A 419 36.95 21.54 -18.08
CA ILE A 419 37.14 22.70 -18.97
C ILE A 419 38.27 23.58 -18.48
N LEU A 420 38.32 23.91 -17.18
CA LEU A 420 39.39 24.73 -16.60
C LEU A 420 40.77 24.09 -16.76
N ASP A 421 40.86 22.77 -16.55
CA ASP A 421 42.13 22.05 -16.69
C ASP A 421 42.61 22.04 -18.16
N ALA A 422 41.68 21.84 -19.11
CA ALA A 422 42.00 21.94 -20.53
C ALA A 422 42.43 23.37 -20.93
N MET A 423 41.73 24.40 -20.43
CA MET A 423 42.08 25.81 -20.69
C MET A 423 43.45 26.15 -20.13
N LYS A 424 43.81 25.66 -18.92
CA LYS A 424 45.15 25.84 -18.33
C LYS A 424 46.23 25.20 -19.20
N GLU A 425 46.00 24.00 -19.69
CA GLU A 425 46.97 23.28 -20.52
C GLU A 425 47.13 23.94 -21.90
N LEU A 426 46.03 24.38 -22.53
CA LEU A 426 46.06 25.15 -23.76
C LEU A 426 46.78 26.49 -23.59
N LYS A 427 46.62 27.18 -22.43
CA LYS A 427 47.38 28.41 -22.10
C LYS A 427 48.87 28.12 -22.00
N ARG A 428 49.30 26.98 -21.42
CA ARG A 428 50.73 26.56 -21.34
C ARG A 428 51.34 26.30 -22.70
N THR A 429 50.54 25.79 -23.65
CA THR A 429 50.96 25.58 -25.04
C THR A 429 50.90 26.85 -25.89
N GLY A 430 50.64 28.01 -25.31
CA GLY A 430 50.68 29.32 -25.96
C GLY A 430 49.29 29.82 -26.45
N LYS A 431 48.22 29.07 -26.23
CA LYS A 431 46.88 29.44 -26.66
C LYS A 431 46.10 30.15 -25.54
N LYS A 432 46.18 31.49 -25.53
CA LYS A 432 45.54 32.32 -24.49
C LYS A 432 44.04 32.41 -24.61
N GLU A 433 43.47 32.45 -25.82
CA GLU A 433 42.02 32.51 -26.11
C GLU A 433 41.53 31.16 -26.62
N VAL A 434 40.50 30.64 -25.99
CA VAL A 434 40.01 29.27 -26.20
C VAL A 434 38.54 29.31 -26.61
N ARG A 435 38.16 28.51 -27.61
CA ARG A 435 36.77 28.28 -28.01
C ARG A 435 36.28 26.95 -27.48
N PRO A 436 35.00 26.71 -27.34
CA PRO A 436 34.45 25.40 -27.04
C PRO A 436 34.99 24.27 -27.92
N ASN A 437 35.21 24.55 -29.20
CA ASN A 437 35.75 23.59 -30.16
C ASN A 437 37.21 23.19 -29.86
N ASP A 438 37.98 24.05 -29.21
CA ASP A 438 39.37 23.76 -28.82
C ASP A 438 39.39 22.78 -27.64
N ILE A 439 38.46 22.94 -26.69
CA ILE A 439 38.26 22.01 -25.59
C ILE A 439 37.74 20.65 -26.11
N GLN A 440 36.83 20.68 -27.05
CA GLN A 440 36.30 19.44 -27.70
C GLN A 440 37.45 18.67 -28.37
N LYS A 441 38.31 19.36 -29.12
CA LYS A 441 39.48 18.75 -29.77
C LYS A 441 40.49 18.22 -28.76
N PHE A 442 40.71 18.94 -27.67
CA PHE A 442 41.60 18.53 -26.61
C PHE A 442 41.23 17.17 -26.02
N TYR A 443 39.91 16.91 -25.87
CA TYR A 443 39.34 15.64 -25.42
C TYR A 443 38.91 14.70 -26.54
N SER A 444 39.28 14.97 -27.80
CA SER A 444 38.89 14.17 -28.96
C SER A 444 37.36 14.06 -29.14
N GLU A 445 36.61 15.05 -28.66
CA GLU A 445 35.16 15.11 -28.78
C GLU A 445 34.71 15.88 -30.03
N THR A 446 33.61 15.51 -30.65
CA THR A 446 33.06 16.23 -31.80
C THR A 446 32.01 17.26 -31.34
N ALA A 447 31.88 18.36 -32.09
CA ALA A 447 30.93 19.44 -31.80
C ALA A 447 29.47 18.94 -31.75
N ASN A 448 29.13 17.89 -32.47
CA ASN A 448 27.81 17.32 -32.53
C ASN A 448 27.57 16.19 -31.52
N SER A 449 28.60 15.72 -30.80
CA SER A 449 28.44 14.76 -29.72
C SER A 449 27.64 15.36 -28.55
N LYS A 450 27.01 14.51 -27.75
CA LYS A 450 26.32 14.96 -26.54
C LYS A 450 27.25 15.71 -25.59
N LYS A 451 28.50 15.22 -25.44
CA LYS A 451 29.55 15.87 -24.64
C LYS A 451 29.99 17.19 -25.27
N GLY A 452 30.22 17.24 -26.60
CA GLY A 452 30.61 18.44 -27.29
C GLY A 452 29.60 19.60 -27.15
N LYS A 453 28.31 19.31 -27.30
CA LYS A 453 27.24 20.30 -27.06
C LYS A 453 27.19 20.76 -25.61
N ASN A 454 27.48 19.89 -24.68
CA ASN A 454 27.52 20.20 -23.25
C ASN A 454 28.68 21.16 -22.92
N ILE A 455 29.88 20.96 -23.50
CA ILE A 455 31.04 21.83 -23.32
C ILE A 455 30.70 23.28 -23.69
N SER A 456 30.09 23.54 -24.84
CA SER A 456 29.71 24.89 -25.27
C SER A 456 28.76 25.59 -24.29
N ARG A 457 27.72 24.89 -23.84
CA ARG A 457 26.75 25.41 -22.87
C ARG A 457 27.42 25.63 -21.50
N THR A 458 28.27 24.74 -21.09
CA THR A 458 28.99 24.86 -19.80
C THR A 458 29.91 26.06 -19.81
N MET A 459 30.71 26.30 -20.87
CA MET A 459 31.56 27.49 -20.97
C MET A 459 30.74 28.79 -20.98
N GLN A 460 29.59 28.84 -21.61
CA GLN A 460 28.71 30.02 -21.54
C GLN A 460 28.27 30.27 -20.08
N ARG A 461 27.83 29.28 -19.37
CA ARG A 461 27.41 29.39 -17.95
C ARG A 461 28.58 29.77 -17.05
N MET A 462 29.76 29.17 -17.26
CA MET A 462 30.98 29.54 -16.50
C MET A 462 31.34 30.99 -16.70
N ALA A 463 31.11 31.57 -17.89
CA ALA A 463 31.34 32.97 -18.14
C ALA A 463 30.27 33.87 -17.52
N ASP A 464 29.01 33.41 -17.46
CA ASP A 464 27.92 34.11 -16.77
C ASP A 464 28.16 34.07 -15.23
N ASP A 465 28.74 33.00 -14.72
CA ASP A 465 29.11 32.81 -13.31
C ASP A 465 30.51 33.43 -12.94
N PHE A 466 31.11 34.16 -13.87
CA PHE A 466 32.44 34.78 -13.66
C PHE A 466 33.59 33.82 -13.30
N GLU A 467 33.52 32.59 -13.77
CA GLU A 467 34.61 31.60 -13.60
C GLU A 467 35.64 31.68 -14.74
N ILE A 468 35.24 32.17 -15.89
CA ILE A 468 36.07 32.47 -17.05
C ILE A 468 35.61 33.78 -17.69
N ASN A 469 36.49 34.51 -18.42
CA ASN A 469 36.16 35.75 -19.07
C ASN A 469 35.75 35.52 -20.54
N ARG A 470 34.72 36.23 -21.03
CA ARG A 470 34.46 36.39 -22.46
C ARG A 470 35.45 37.36 -23.03
N THR A 471 35.99 37.06 -24.21
CA THR A 471 36.82 38.02 -24.94
C THR A 471 35.95 38.91 -25.87
N PRO A 472 36.44 40.06 -26.37
CA PRO A 472 35.74 40.84 -27.37
C PRO A 472 35.45 40.08 -28.64
N LYS A 473 36.16 39.00 -28.90
CA LYS A 473 35.94 38.11 -30.03
C LYS A 473 34.86 37.09 -29.71
N TYR A 474 33.76 37.11 -30.43
CA TYR A 474 32.58 36.25 -30.19
C TYR A 474 32.96 34.77 -30.11
N GLY A 475 32.50 34.13 -29.02
CA GLY A 475 32.70 32.70 -28.78
C GLY A 475 34.07 32.30 -28.28
N TYR A 476 34.94 33.26 -27.88
CA TYR A 476 36.24 33.02 -27.27
C TYR A 476 36.22 33.36 -25.77
N TYR A 477 36.96 32.62 -25.03
CA TYR A 477 37.05 32.69 -23.56
C TYR A 477 38.50 32.69 -23.10
N THR A 478 38.80 33.33 -21.96
CA THR A 478 40.08 33.30 -21.29
C THR A 478 39.94 32.88 -19.83
N LEU A 479 40.94 32.33 -19.25
CA LEU A 479 41.02 32.15 -17.80
C LEU A 479 41.10 33.52 -17.11
N ILE A 480 40.44 33.65 -15.96
CA ILE A 480 40.60 34.80 -15.09
C ILE A 480 42.04 34.86 -14.59
N ASP A 481 42.68 36.00 -14.71
CA ASP A 481 44.02 36.22 -14.18
C ASP A 481 43.89 36.73 -12.73
N MET A 482 44.23 35.90 -11.75
CA MET A 482 44.12 36.27 -10.33
C MET A 482 44.98 37.49 -9.95
N ASN A 483 45.90 37.87 -10.81
CA ASN A 483 46.69 39.06 -10.61
C ASN A 483 45.99 40.39 -11.04
N GLU A 484 44.93 40.29 -11.87
CA GLU A 484 44.12 41.46 -12.28
C GLU A 484 43.07 41.84 -11.23
N LEU A 485 42.67 40.89 -10.36
CA LEU A 485 41.65 41.13 -9.30
C LEU A 485 42.19 41.98 -8.12
N ASN A 486 43.49 42.15 -8.00
CA ASN A 486 44.12 42.93 -6.91
C ASN A 486 44.39 44.41 -7.23
N HIS A 487 43.97 44.89 -8.39
CA HIS A 487 44.27 46.29 -8.80
C HIS A 487 43.09 47.25 -8.73
N ASP A 488 41.87 46.80 -8.46
CA ASP A 488 40.65 47.67 -8.43
C ASP A 488 40.12 47.95 -7.02
N ASN A 489 40.90 47.74 -5.98
CA ASN A 489 40.57 48.18 -4.60
C ASN A 489 41.65 49.11 -4.05
N TYR A 490 41.72 50.32 -4.55
CA TYR A 490 42.25 51.52 -3.83
C TYR A 490 41.42 52.75 -4.21
#